data_ccf89343565ab4dd84abd7c87b64475e
#
_entry.id   ccf89343565ab4dd84abd7c87b64475e
#
_cell.length_a   1.000
_cell.length_b   1.000
_cell.length_c   1.000
_cell.angle_alpha   90.00
_cell.angle_beta   90.00
_cell.angle_gamma   90.00
#
_symmetry.space_group_name_H-M   'P 1'
#
loop_
_entity.id
_entity.type
_entity.pdbx_description
1 polymer ?
#
loop_
_entity_poly.entity_id
_entity_poly.type
_entity_poly.pdbx_seq_one_letter_code
_entity_poly.pdbx_strand_id
1 'polypeptide(L)'
;MERKKKILFVCHGNICRSPMAEFIMKKKVKEAGQQADFEIESAATSTEELGNDVYPPAKSCLRSHGVPFSRREARQICREDYERFDHIFLMDNNNYVWLSRLFPDLVWRTSSGWQDRDGKVSLLMELTGEARDVADPWYTGNFERTFLDISRALDCFFGSCAASAE
;
A
#
# COMPACT_ATOMS: atom_id res chain seq x y z
N MET A 1 -8.61 -18.70 -18.70
CA MET A 1 -8.05 -17.37 -18.38
C MET A 1 -7.73 -17.32 -16.90
N GLU A 2 -6.50 -17.01 -16.58
CA GLU A 2 -6.12 -16.87 -15.20
C GLU A 2 -6.74 -15.61 -14.60
N ARG A 3 -7.18 -15.74 -13.34
CA ARG A 3 -7.77 -14.64 -12.59
C ARG A 3 -6.68 -13.61 -12.27
N LYS A 4 -7.00 -12.33 -12.40
CA LYS A 4 -6.07 -11.26 -11.99
C LYS A 4 -5.79 -11.33 -10.49
N LYS A 5 -4.55 -11.08 -10.13
CA LYS A 5 -4.16 -10.89 -8.73
C LYS A 5 -4.53 -9.46 -8.32
N LYS A 6 -5.29 -9.34 -7.25
CA LYS A 6 -5.86 -8.06 -6.82
C LYS A 6 -5.15 -7.56 -5.56
N ILE A 7 -4.55 -6.39 -5.67
CA ILE A 7 -3.71 -5.78 -4.63
C ILE A 7 -4.30 -4.45 -4.19
N LEU A 8 -4.46 -4.27 -2.88
CA LEU A 8 -4.90 -3.01 -2.30
C LEU A 8 -3.83 -2.48 -1.35
N PHE A 9 -3.46 -1.22 -1.55
CA PHE A 9 -2.56 -0.52 -0.63
C PHE A 9 -3.37 0.42 0.26
N VAL A 10 -3.08 0.41 1.55
CA VAL A 10 -3.85 1.16 2.54
C VAL A 10 -2.94 2.01 3.40
N CYS A 11 -3.28 3.28 3.56
CA CYS A 11 -2.66 4.16 4.54
C CYS A 11 -3.74 5.00 5.23
N HIS A 12 -3.36 5.95 6.09
CA HIS A 12 -4.32 6.71 6.85
C HIS A 12 -5.24 7.57 5.97
N GLY A 13 -4.66 8.41 5.10
CA GLY A 13 -5.42 9.40 4.33
C GLY A 13 -5.61 9.09 2.85
N ASN A 14 -4.86 8.15 2.30
CA ASN A 14 -4.89 7.82 0.87
C ASN A 14 -4.48 9.00 -0.04
N ILE A 15 -3.56 9.84 0.40
CA ILE A 15 -3.03 10.93 -0.42
C ILE A 15 -1.51 10.91 -0.60
N CYS A 16 -0.78 10.13 0.19
CA CYS A 16 0.68 10.02 0.10
C CYS A 16 1.14 8.57 -0.14
N ARG A 17 1.28 7.79 0.93
CA ARG A 17 1.90 6.47 0.87
C ARG A 17 1.17 5.47 -0.01
N SER A 18 -0.13 5.30 0.21
CA SER A 18 -0.88 4.27 -0.53
C SER A 18 -1.03 4.59 -2.02
N PRO A 19 -1.31 5.84 -2.44
CA PRO A 19 -1.32 6.12 -3.87
C PRO A 19 0.07 6.07 -4.50
N MET A 20 1.12 6.44 -3.76
CA MET A 20 2.49 6.25 -4.26
C MET A 20 2.74 4.76 -4.56
N ALA A 21 2.38 3.87 -3.63
CA ALA A 21 2.54 2.44 -3.82
C ALA A 21 1.74 1.94 -5.02
N GLU A 22 0.53 2.40 -5.18
CA GLU A 22 -0.33 2.04 -6.31
C GLU A 22 0.36 2.38 -7.64
N PHE A 23 0.84 3.62 -7.80
CA PHE A 23 1.47 4.05 -9.05
C PHE A 23 2.83 3.40 -9.27
N ILE A 24 3.62 3.20 -8.22
CA ILE A 24 4.90 2.50 -8.33
C ILE A 24 4.68 1.06 -8.80
N MET A 25 3.72 0.36 -8.21
CA MET A 25 3.42 -1.02 -8.62
C MET A 25 2.90 -1.09 -10.04
N LYS A 26 2.01 -0.17 -10.43
CA LYS A 26 1.51 -0.12 -11.81
C LYS A 26 2.63 0.03 -12.83
N LYS A 27 3.64 0.87 -12.51
CA LYS A 27 4.81 1.01 -13.36
C LYS A 27 5.59 -0.30 -13.46
N LYS A 28 5.85 -0.95 -12.31
CA LYS A 28 6.62 -2.20 -12.27
C LYS A 28 5.95 -3.31 -13.07
N VAL A 29 4.64 -3.51 -12.92
CA VAL A 29 3.94 -4.56 -13.67
C VAL A 29 3.88 -4.25 -15.17
N LYS A 30 3.78 -2.99 -15.54
CA LYS A 30 3.81 -2.58 -16.94
C LYS A 30 5.18 -2.87 -17.57
N GLU A 31 6.25 -2.52 -16.87
CA GLU A 31 7.62 -2.78 -17.36
C GLU A 31 7.92 -4.27 -17.45
N ALA A 32 7.31 -5.09 -16.61
CA ALA A 32 7.44 -6.54 -16.65
C ALA A 32 6.51 -7.22 -17.67
N GLY A 33 5.68 -6.46 -18.37
CA GLY A 33 4.72 -7.02 -19.31
C GLY A 33 3.57 -7.77 -18.64
N GLN A 34 3.30 -7.50 -17.36
CA GLN A 34 2.30 -8.22 -16.56
C GLN A 34 1.08 -7.35 -16.23
N GLN A 35 0.88 -6.27 -16.92
CA GLN A 35 -0.21 -5.32 -16.64
C GLN A 35 -1.58 -5.99 -16.64
N ALA A 36 -1.81 -6.96 -17.51
CA ALA A 36 -3.08 -7.66 -17.60
C ALA A 36 -3.31 -8.66 -16.45
N ASP A 37 -2.27 -8.98 -15.68
CA ASP A 37 -2.33 -10.00 -14.62
C ASP A 37 -2.67 -9.42 -13.25
N PHE A 38 -2.69 -8.10 -13.12
CA PHE A 38 -2.87 -7.42 -11.84
C PHE A 38 -3.98 -6.39 -11.87
N GLU A 39 -4.72 -6.30 -10.76
CA GLU A 39 -5.63 -5.19 -10.47
C GLU A 39 -5.08 -4.51 -9.21
N ILE A 40 -4.75 -3.22 -9.30
CA ILE A 40 -4.04 -2.50 -8.24
C ILE A 40 -4.82 -1.25 -7.89
N GLU A 41 -5.16 -1.10 -6.59
CA GLU A 41 -5.87 0.06 -6.07
C GLU A 41 -5.29 0.50 -4.74
N SER A 42 -5.77 1.64 -4.23
CA SER A 42 -5.41 2.14 -2.91
C SER A 42 -6.62 2.73 -2.21
N ALA A 43 -6.56 2.78 -0.88
CA ALA A 43 -7.64 3.31 -0.05
C ALA A 43 -7.10 3.86 1.26
N ALA A 44 -7.94 4.60 1.98
CA ALA A 44 -7.65 5.16 3.29
C ALA A 44 -8.35 4.38 4.39
N THR A 45 -7.79 4.40 5.60
CA THR A 45 -8.53 3.96 6.79
C THR A 45 -9.46 5.06 7.30
N SER A 46 -9.09 6.35 7.12
CA SER A 46 -9.87 7.47 7.61
C SER A 46 -10.69 8.13 6.50
N THR A 47 -11.52 9.09 6.91
CA THR A 47 -12.32 9.90 5.99
C THR A 47 -11.79 11.33 5.85
N GLU A 48 -10.61 11.61 6.43
CA GLU A 48 -10.09 12.98 6.51
C GLU A 48 -9.82 13.63 5.16
N GLU A 49 -9.42 12.83 4.16
CA GLU A 49 -9.00 13.33 2.85
C GLU A 49 -9.90 12.85 1.72
N LEU A 50 -11.13 12.42 2.01
CA LEU A 50 -12.04 11.91 0.98
C LEU A 50 -12.19 12.88 -0.18
N GLY A 51 -12.07 12.34 -1.40
CA GLY A 51 -12.21 13.12 -2.63
C GLY A 51 -10.95 13.86 -3.06
N ASN A 52 -9.91 13.89 -2.23
CA ASN A 52 -8.68 14.62 -2.56
C ASN A 52 -7.76 13.80 -3.46
N ASP A 53 -7.05 14.51 -4.31
CA ASP A 53 -6.00 13.93 -5.16
C ASP A 53 -4.72 13.70 -4.36
N VAL A 54 -3.74 13.07 -4.98
CA VAL A 54 -2.41 12.84 -4.40
C VAL A 54 -1.82 14.18 -3.95
N TYR A 55 -1.24 14.18 -2.75
CA TYR A 55 -0.60 15.35 -2.17
C TYR A 55 0.54 15.85 -3.09
N PRO A 56 0.63 17.17 -3.39
CA PRO A 56 1.59 17.66 -4.38
C PRO A 56 3.03 17.22 -4.20
N PRO A 57 3.62 17.22 -2.98
CA PRO A 57 4.98 16.72 -2.79
C PRO A 57 5.15 15.24 -3.16
N ALA A 58 4.11 14.42 -2.96
CA ALA A 58 4.13 13.02 -3.38
C ALA A 58 4.15 12.92 -4.90
N LYS A 59 3.38 13.76 -5.59
CA LYS A 59 3.41 13.84 -7.06
C LYS A 59 4.80 14.23 -7.56
N SER A 60 5.42 15.22 -6.92
CA SER A 60 6.77 15.65 -7.29
C SER A 60 7.79 14.53 -7.15
N CYS A 61 7.68 13.73 -6.08
CA CYS A 61 8.55 12.59 -5.85
C CYS A 61 8.35 11.53 -6.94
N LEU A 62 7.11 11.17 -7.25
CA LEU A 62 6.80 10.22 -8.32
C LEU A 62 7.36 10.71 -9.66
N ARG A 63 7.17 11.98 -9.96
CA ARG A 63 7.65 12.58 -11.22
C ARG A 63 9.17 12.53 -11.31
N SER A 64 9.88 12.79 -10.21
CA SER A 64 11.34 12.77 -10.19
C SER A 64 11.91 11.37 -10.45
N HIS A 65 11.13 10.33 -10.14
CA HIS A 65 11.51 8.94 -10.41
C HIS A 65 10.91 8.38 -11.70
N GLY A 66 10.27 9.22 -12.49
CA GLY A 66 9.68 8.78 -13.76
C GLY A 66 8.49 7.85 -13.61
N VAL A 67 7.79 7.93 -12.49
CA VAL A 67 6.59 7.11 -12.24
C VAL A 67 5.35 7.84 -12.75
N PRO A 68 4.65 7.30 -13.75
CA PRO A 68 3.42 7.91 -14.25
C PRO A 68 2.32 7.90 -13.19
N PHE A 69 1.55 8.95 -13.13
CA PHE A 69 0.38 9.04 -12.26
C PHE A 69 -0.70 9.86 -12.93
N SER A 70 -1.93 9.68 -12.47
CA SER A 70 -3.08 10.43 -12.97
C SER A 70 -3.87 10.99 -11.80
N ARG A 71 -4.74 11.97 -12.10
CA ARG A 71 -5.65 12.50 -11.09
C ARG A 71 -6.57 11.39 -10.60
N ARG A 72 -6.78 11.33 -9.29
CA ARG A 72 -7.67 10.38 -8.63
C ARG A 72 -8.18 10.97 -7.31
N GLU A 73 -9.11 10.31 -6.70
CA GLU A 73 -9.71 10.76 -5.45
C GLU A 73 -9.45 9.75 -4.32
N ALA A 74 -9.10 10.26 -3.14
CA ALA A 74 -8.96 9.43 -1.94
C ALA A 74 -10.32 8.83 -1.60
N ARG A 75 -10.33 7.54 -1.26
CA ARG A 75 -11.52 6.81 -0.82
C ARG A 75 -11.24 6.03 0.44
N GLN A 76 -12.25 5.80 1.25
CA GLN A 76 -12.10 4.96 2.44
C GLN A 76 -12.25 3.49 2.07
N ILE A 77 -11.46 2.64 2.73
CA ILE A 77 -11.61 1.18 2.61
C ILE A 77 -13.00 0.77 3.09
N CYS A 78 -13.61 -0.16 2.40
CA CYS A 78 -14.92 -0.70 2.76
C CYS A 78 -14.84 -2.23 2.91
N ARG A 79 -15.90 -2.81 3.45
CA ARG A 79 -15.92 -4.25 3.71
C ARG A 79 -15.77 -5.08 2.44
N GLU A 80 -16.32 -4.63 1.33
CA GLU A 80 -16.21 -5.29 0.03
C GLU A 80 -14.76 -5.36 -0.45
N ASP A 81 -13.93 -4.40 -0.08
CA ASP A 81 -12.50 -4.44 -0.41
C ASP A 81 -11.84 -5.66 0.21
N TYR A 82 -12.19 -5.99 1.45
CA TYR A 82 -11.63 -7.17 2.11
C TYR A 82 -11.96 -8.45 1.35
N GLU A 83 -13.18 -8.58 0.89
CA GLU A 83 -13.60 -9.78 0.14
C GLU A 83 -12.98 -9.84 -1.26
N ARG A 84 -12.80 -8.68 -1.89
CA ARG A 84 -12.37 -8.56 -3.29
C ARG A 84 -10.88 -8.72 -3.51
N PHE A 85 -10.06 -8.13 -2.64
CA PHE A 85 -8.61 -8.12 -2.84
C PHE A 85 -7.94 -9.37 -2.27
N ASP A 86 -6.87 -9.81 -2.95
CA ASP A 86 -6.08 -10.97 -2.52
C ASP A 86 -5.04 -10.59 -1.47
N HIS A 87 -4.47 -9.40 -1.61
CA HIS A 87 -3.50 -8.84 -0.67
C HIS A 87 -3.91 -7.43 -0.30
N ILE A 88 -3.88 -7.14 0.99
CA ILE A 88 -4.14 -5.80 1.54
C ILE A 88 -2.89 -5.40 2.31
N PHE A 89 -2.09 -4.52 1.70
CA PHE A 89 -0.83 -4.07 2.30
C PHE A 89 -1.03 -2.75 3.02
N LEU A 90 -0.74 -2.74 4.31
CA LEU A 90 -0.83 -1.56 5.18
C LEU A 90 0.53 -0.88 5.26
N MET A 91 0.53 0.42 5.44
CA MET A 91 1.77 1.19 5.55
C MET A 91 2.33 1.21 6.96
N ASP A 92 1.47 1.13 7.98
CA ASP A 92 1.93 1.16 9.37
C ASP A 92 0.99 0.40 10.31
N ASN A 93 1.45 0.20 11.54
CA ASN A 93 0.68 -0.51 12.56
C ASN A 93 -0.60 0.24 12.95
N ASN A 94 -0.62 1.56 12.84
CA ASN A 94 -1.81 2.34 13.11
C ASN A 94 -2.94 2.01 12.13
N ASN A 95 -2.62 1.63 10.91
CA ASN A 95 -3.61 1.18 9.93
C ASN A 95 -4.31 -0.10 10.42
N TYR A 96 -3.60 -1.00 11.08
CA TYR A 96 -4.21 -2.18 11.71
C TYR A 96 -5.21 -1.78 12.80
N VAL A 97 -4.82 -0.83 13.65
CA VAL A 97 -5.70 -0.34 14.73
C VAL A 97 -7.02 0.16 14.12
N TRP A 98 -6.95 0.97 13.07
CA TRP A 98 -8.14 1.48 12.39
C TRP A 98 -8.98 0.36 11.77
N LEU A 99 -8.34 -0.61 11.09
CA LEU A 99 -9.08 -1.73 10.50
C LEU A 99 -9.81 -2.54 11.56
N SER A 100 -9.18 -2.75 12.72
CA SER A 100 -9.81 -3.50 13.80
C SER A 100 -11.04 -2.79 14.37
N ARG A 101 -11.08 -1.46 14.28
CA ARG A 101 -12.24 -0.67 14.70
C ARG A 101 -13.32 -0.65 13.63
N LEU A 102 -12.94 -0.56 12.36
CA LEU A 102 -13.88 -0.56 11.24
C LEU A 102 -14.50 -1.95 11.03
N PHE A 103 -13.69 -2.99 11.14
CA PHE A 103 -14.09 -4.37 10.84
C PHE A 103 -13.60 -5.32 11.94
N PRO A 104 -14.18 -5.25 13.16
CA PRO A 104 -13.69 -6.06 14.28
C PRO A 104 -13.84 -7.57 14.09
N ASP A 105 -14.72 -8.01 13.21
CA ASP A 105 -14.88 -9.42 12.84
C ASP A 105 -13.88 -9.88 11.78
N LEU A 106 -13.21 -8.96 11.09
CA LEU A 106 -12.26 -9.28 10.04
C LEU A 106 -10.81 -9.14 10.50
N VAL A 107 -10.52 -8.16 11.35
CA VAL A 107 -9.15 -7.83 11.80
C VAL A 107 -9.16 -7.65 13.31
N TRP A 108 -8.28 -8.36 14.01
CA TRP A 108 -8.20 -8.28 15.48
C TRP A 108 -6.78 -8.51 15.97
N ARG A 109 -6.51 -8.16 17.21
CA ARG A 109 -5.20 -8.32 17.83
C ARG A 109 -5.20 -9.51 18.81
N THR A 110 -4.13 -10.29 18.75
CA THR A 110 -3.89 -11.42 19.67
C THR A 110 -2.58 -11.21 20.42
N SER A 111 -2.27 -12.10 21.34
CA SER A 111 -0.97 -12.08 22.05
C SER A 111 0.22 -12.28 21.11
N SER A 112 0.02 -12.89 19.94
CA SER A 112 1.05 -13.10 18.94
C SER A 112 1.04 -12.04 17.81
N GLY A 113 0.23 -11.01 17.93
CA GLY A 113 0.17 -9.90 16.97
C GLY A 113 -1.19 -9.77 16.27
N TRP A 114 -1.20 -9.08 15.15
CA TRP A 114 -2.41 -8.86 14.38
C TRP A 114 -2.80 -10.10 13.58
N GLN A 115 -4.09 -10.34 13.48
CA GLN A 115 -4.68 -11.44 12.72
C GLN A 115 -5.83 -10.92 11.88
N ASP A 116 -6.10 -11.57 10.76
CA ASP A 116 -7.30 -11.31 9.98
C ASP A 116 -7.92 -12.64 9.51
N ARG A 117 -9.21 -12.59 9.22
CA ARG A 117 -10.01 -13.81 8.95
C ARG A 117 -9.39 -14.72 7.87
N ASP A 118 -8.95 -14.14 6.76
CA ASP A 118 -8.48 -14.90 5.60
C ASP A 118 -6.97 -14.78 5.36
N GLY A 119 -6.23 -14.14 6.27
CA GLY A 119 -4.77 -13.99 6.13
C GLY A 119 -4.35 -13.10 4.97
N LYS A 120 -5.14 -12.09 4.63
CA LYS A 120 -4.88 -11.20 3.49
C LYS A 120 -4.11 -9.93 3.86
N VAL A 121 -4.14 -9.53 5.13
CA VAL A 121 -3.63 -8.23 5.60
C VAL A 121 -2.23 -8.38 6.15
N SER A 122 -1.33 -7.52 5.70
CA SER A 122 0.05 -7.48 6.21
C SER A 122 0.62 -6.06 6.05
N LEU A 123 1.70 -5.78 6.78
CA LEU A 123 2.45 -4.56 6.54
C LEU A 123 3.22 -4.71 5.24
N LEU A 124 3.25 -3.66 4.43
CA LEU A 124 4.00 -3.68 3.18
C LEU A 124 5.47 -4.06 3.41
N MET A 125 6.08 -3.51 4.46
CA MET A 125 7.50 -3.77 4.74
C MET A 125 7.81 -5.20 5.15
N GLU A 126 6.80 -6.00 5.54
CA GLU A 126 7.03 -7.43 5.81
C GLU A 126 7.55 -8.17 4.57
N LEU A 127 7.28 -7.65 3.38
CA LEU A 127 7.83 -8.21 2.14
C LEU A 127 9.36 -8.18 2.10
N THR A 128 9.98 -7.27 2.85
CA THR A 128 11.43 -7.15 2.93
C THR A 128 12.04 -8.01 4.04
N GLY A 129 11.21 -8.69 4.83
CA GLY A 129 11.63 -9.41 6.02
C GLY A 129 11.64 -8.55 7.28
N GLU A 130 11.28 -7.28 7.19
CA GLU A 130 11.25 -6.35 8.31
C GLU A 130 9.81 -5.97 8.65
N ALA A 131 9.32 -6.37 9.82
CA ALA A 131 7.96 -6.02 10.26
C ALA A 131 7.96 -4.60 10.84
N ARG A 132 8.04 -3.59 9.97
CA ARG A 132 8.09 -2.19 10.38
C ARG A 132 7.19 -1.30 9.53
N ASP A 133 6.96 -0.08 10.02
CA ASP A 133 6.15 0.91 9.33
C ASP A 133 6.92 1.56 8.17
N VAL A 134 6.18 2.01 7.17
CA VAL A 134 6.66 3.02 6.22
C VAL A 134 6.39 4.37 6.89
N ALA A 135 7.43 5.15 7.14
CA ALA A 135 7.29 6.45 7.80
C ALA A 135 6.36 7.36 6.99
N ASP A 136 5.48 8.08 7.70
CA ASP A 136 4.52 8.95 7.04
C ASP A 136 5.21 10.26 6.61
N PRO A 137 5.30 10.52 5.29
CA PRO A 137 6.02 11.70 4.80
C PRO A 137 5.28 13.00 5.07
N TRP A 138 3.99 12.94 5.43
CA TRP A 138 3.25 14.11 5.90
C TRP A 138 3.93 14.72 7.13
N TYR A 139 4.45 13.86 8.03
CA TYR A 139 5.13 14.29 9.25
C TYR A 139 6.62 14.46 9.09
N THR A 140 7.28 13.57 8.34
CA THR A 140 8.75 13.61 8.18
C THR A 140 9.21 14.60 7.11
N GLY A 141 8.35 14.89 6.13
CA GLY A 141 8.72 15.65 4.94
C GLY A 141 9.63 14.88 3.99
N ASN A 142 9.96 13.62 4.29
CA ASN A 142 10.93 12.84 3.52
C ASN A 142 10.22 11.86 2.56
N PHE A 143 9.75 12.39 1.43
CA PHE A 143 9.07 11.59 0.40
C PHE A 143 10.00 10.61 -0.29
N GLU A 144 11.28 10.97 -0.41
CA GLU A 144 12.29 10.10 -1.03
C GLU A 144 12.47 8.81 -0.24
N ARG A 145 12.55 8.90 1.09
CA ARG A 145 12.65 7.72 1.94
C ARG A 145 11.43 6.82 1.80
N THR A 146 10.25 7.43 1.79
CA THR A 146 8.99 6.71 1.58
C THR A 146 8.99 5.98 0.24
N PHE A 147 9.42 6.68 -0.83
CA PHE A 147 9.52 6.10 -2.16
C PHE A 147 10.44 4.89 -2.18
N LEU A 148 11.64 5.02 -1.60
CA LEU A 148 12.63 3.95 -1.59
C LEU A 148 12.15 2.73 -0.81
N ASP A 149 11.53 2.92 0.34
CA ASP A 149 10.96 1.83 1.14
C ASP A 149 9.88 1.08 0.35
N ILE A 150 8.95 1.81 -0.23
CA ILE A 150 7.85 1.22 -1.00
C ILE A 150 8.39 0.47 -2.22
N SER A 151 9.29 1.09 -2.96
CA SER A 151 9.88 0.49 -4.16
C SER A 151 10.62 -0.80 -3.83
N ARG A 152 11.39 -0.80 -2.75
CA ARG A 152 12.12 -1.99 -2.29
C ARG A 152 11.17 -3.12 -1.90
N ALA A 153 10.13 -2.80 -1.15
CA ALA A 153 9.13 -3.81 -0.74
C ALA A 153 8.45 -4.44 -1.96
N LEU A 154 8.11 -3.64 -2.96
CA LEU A 154 7.48 -4.13 -4.17
C LEU A 154 8.43 -4.95 -5.03
N ASP A 155 9.72 -4.60 -5.06
CA ASP A 155 10.72 -5.45 -5.72
C ASP A 155 10.76 -6.83 -5.06
N CYS A 156 10.70 -6.88 -3.73
CA CYS A 156 10.64 -8.15 -3.00
C CYS A 156 9.40 -8.96 -3.37
N PHE A 157 8.26 -8.30 -3.53
CA PHE A 157 7.02 -8.96 -3.94
C PHE A 157 7.18 -9.68 -5.28
N PHE A 158 7.94 -9.09 -6.20
CA PHE A 158 8.19 -9.68 -7.53
C PHE A 158 9.40 -10.62 -7.56
N GLY A 159 9.99 -10.95 -6.40
CA GLY A 159 11.15 -11.84 -6.34
C GLY A 159 12.47 -11.18 -6.70
N SER A 160 12.46 -9.85 -6.92
CA SER A 160 13.66 -9.07 -7.24
C SER A 160 14.22 -8.37 -6.01
N CYS A 161 13.90 -8.90 -4.83
CA CYS A 161 14.37 -8.36 -3.57
C CYS A 161 15.90 -8.40 -3.57
N ALA A 162 16.52 -7.22 -3.66
CA ALA A 162 17.94 -7.15 -3.39
C ALA A 162 18.12 -7.69 -1.97
N ALA A 163 18.96 -8.71 -1.82
CA ALA A 163 19.30 -9.20 -0.50
C ALA A 163 19.56 -7.97 0.36
N SER A 164 18.87 -7.92 1.52
CA SER A 164 19.09 -6.84 2.45
C SER A 164 20.58 -6.62 2.53
N ALA A 165 21.02 -5.42 2.19
CA ALA A 165 22.44 -5.09 2.25
C ALA A 165 22.93 -5.52 3.61
N GLU A 166 23.85 -6.44 3.58
CA GLU A 166 24.49 -6.96 4.78
C GLU A 166 25.18 -5.84 5.55
#